data_6dec2bd3ac3ec9653f48c2214da149d2
#
_entry.id   6dec2bd3ac3ec9653f48c2214da149d2
#
_cell.length_a   1.000
_cell.length_b   1.000
_cell.length_c   1.000
_cell.angle_alpha   90.00
_cell.angle_beta   90.00
_cell.angle_gamma   90.00
#
_symmetry.space_group_name_H-M   'P 1'
#
loop_
_entity.id
_entity.type
_entity.pdbx_description
1 polymer ?
#
loop_
_entity_poly.entity_id
_entity_poly.type
_entity_poly.pdbx_seq_one_letter_code
_entity_poly.pdbx_strand_id
1 'polypeptide(L)'
;MNTFADRIINFNTHLEYNQSLPKDFDVLNPYMDNPETMEVMRAFYHKFYNDNRQRKFIIGINPSRHGAGVTGVPFTDTKRLESECGIVMKSAHTHEVSSVFMYDMIKAYGGVTKFYNDFYINSPFPLAIVRKASDGKWLNANYYDEEALFKSLKDYMIETLKKHISLGVDTQKVFVLGKKNATFLQKLNKEATLFGEMVVLEHPRFIQQYKSKEKQLYIDKFLTSFGI
;
A
#
# COMPACT_ATOMS: atom_id res chain seq x y z
N MET A 1 -7.42 19.92 -16.24
CA MET A 1 -7.01 19.85 -14.81
C MET A 1 -6.56 18.42 -14.54
N ASN A 2 -5.43 18.21 -13.87
CA ASN A 2 -4.99 16.85 -13.52
C ASN A 2 -5.91 16.27 -12.46
N THR A 3 -6.50 15.11 -12.74
CA THR A 3 -7.33 14.36 -11.78
C THR A 3 -6.46 13.75 -10.68
N PHE A 4 -7.08 13.22 -9.63
CA PHE A 4 -6.36 12.46 -8.59
C PHE A 4 -5.63 11.25 -9.21
N ALA A 5 -6.26 10.58 -10.21
CA ALA A 5 -5.62 9.51 -10.97
C ALA A 5 -4.35 9.97 -11.68
N ASP A 6 -4.40 11.09 -12.41
CA ASP A 6 -3.24 11.61 -13.14
C ASP A 6 -2.07 11.91 -12.21
N ARG A 7 -2.35 12.46 -11.02
CA ARG A 7 -1.32 12.73 -10.01
C ARG A 7 -0.68 11.47 -9.47
N ILE A 8 -1.47 10.42 -9.16
CA ILE A 8 -0.94 9.11 -8.72
C ILE A 8 -0.12 8.46 -9.83
N ILE A 9 -0.63 8.45 -11.05
CA ILE A 9 0.06 7.85 -12.20
C ILE A 9 1.39 8.54 -12.43
N ASN A 10 1.41 9.88 -12.38
CA ASN A 10 2.65 10.63 -12.47
C ASN A 10 3.62 10.31 -11.33
N PHE A 11 3.13 10.20 -10.09
CA PHE A 11 3.94 9.78 -8.93
C PHE A 11 4.56 8.39 -9.16
N ASN A 12 3.75 7.38 -9.53
CA ASN A 12 4.22 6.02 -9.73
C ASN A 12 5.17 5.89 -10.94
N THR A 13 4.97 6.68 -12.00
CA THR A 13 5.85 6.70 -13.19
C THR A 13 7.27 7.18 -12.87
N HIS A 14 7.41 8.06 -11.87
CA HIS A 14 8.70 8.61 -11.44
C HIS A 14 9.19 8.05 -10.10
N LEU A 15 8.57 6.93 -9.68
CA LEU A 15 8.93 6.29 -8.41
C LEU A 15 10.19 5.46 -8.59
N GLU A 16 11.26 5.87 -7.94
CA GLU A 16 12.55 5.18 -7.94
C GLU A 16 13.23 5.31 -6.58
N TYR A 17 14.10 4.37 -6.27
CA TYR A 17 14.95 4.41 -5.10
C TYR A 17 16.39 4.12 -5.51
N ASN A 18 17.25 5.13 -5.48
CA ASN A 18 18.62 5.09 -5.99
C ASN A 18 19.69 5.23 -4.88
N GLN A 19 19.28 5.03 -3.61
CA GLN A 19 20.21 5.10 -2.48
C GLN A 19 20.70 3.70 -2.08
N SER A 20 21.85 3.67 -1.39
CA SER A 20 22.42 2.42 -0.90
C SER A 20 21.56 1.81 0.23
N LEU A 21 21.37 0.51 0.17
CA LEU A 21 20.75 -0.28 1.22
C LEU A 21 21.79 -1.02 2.06
N PRO A 22 21.46 -1.43 3.30
CA PRO A 22 22.27 -2.38 4.04
C PRO A 22 22.48 -3.67 3.27
N LYS A 23 23.59 -4.36 3.58
CA LYS A 23 23.92 -5.65 2.95
C LYS A 23 22.72 -6.61 3.00
N ASP A 24 22.59 -7.43 1.96
CA ASP A 24 21.54 -8.44 1.79
C ASP A 24 20.11 -7.90 1.58
N PHE A 25 19.92 -6.58 1.47
CA PHE A 25 18.63 -5.99 1.08
C PHE A 25 18.66 -5.47 -0.35
N ASP A 26 17.50 -5.55 -1.01
CA ASP A 26 17.29 -4.99 -2.35
C ASP A 26 15.85 -4.48 -2.52
N VAL A 27 15.64 -3.65 -3.55
CA VAL A 27 14.34 -3.06 -3.89
C VAL A 27 13.91 -3.54 -5.27
N LEU A 28 12.68 -4.02 -5.37
CA LEU A 28 12.04 -4.35 -6.64
C LEU A 28 11.08 -3.22 -7.02
N ASN A 29 11.23 -2.73 -8.24
CA ASN A 29 10.36 -1.69 -8.79
C ASN A 29 9.50 -2.26 -9.93
N PRO A 30 8.26 -2.68 -9.66
CA PRO A 30 7.41 -3.32 -10.66
C PRO A 30 7.06 -2.38 -11.82
N TYR A 31 7.12 -1.08 -11.60
CA TYR A 31 6.84 -0.08 -12.64
C TYR A 31 7.96 0.03 -13.70
N MET A 32 9.19 -0.35 -13.33
CA MET A 32 10.34 -0.40 -14.24
C MET A 32 10.57 -1.81 -14.79
N ASP A 33 10.29 -2.84 -13.97
CA ASP A 33 10.63 -4.22 -14.28
C ASP A 33 9.62 -4.88 -15.24
N ASN A 34 8.36 -4.41 -15.27
CA ASN A 34 7.31 -4.99 -16.11
C ASN A 34 6.40 -3.91 -16.72
N PRO A 35 6.44 -3.70 -18.04
CA PRO A 35 5.58 -2.72 -18.74
C PRO A 35 4.08 -2.93 -18.49
N GLU A 36 3.61 -4.18 -18.37
CA GLU A 36 2.20 -4.47 -18.10
C GLU A 36 1.77 -3.96 -16.73
N THR A 37 2.67 -3.90 -15.74
CA THR A 37 2.37 -3.27 -14.44
C THR A 37 1.96 -1.81 -14.61
N MET A 38 2.65 -1.07 -15.47
CA MET A 38 2.29 0.32 -15.78
C MET A 38 0.91 0.42 -16.43
N GLU A 39 0.58 -0.50 -17.34
CA GLU A 39 -0.72 -0.53 -18.02
C GLU A 39 -1.86 -0.81 -17.04
N VAL A 40 -1.74 -1.86 -16.23
CA VAL A 40 -2.80 -2.24 -15.28
C VAL A 40 -2.94 -1.20 -14.16
N MET A 41 -1.84 -0.62 -13.68
CA MET A 41 -1.85 0.46 -12.70
C MET A 41 -2.58 1.70 -13.26
N ARG A 42 -2.28 2.13 -14.47
CA ARG A 42 -2.98 3.25 -15.15
C ARG A 42 -4.47 2.94 -15.31
N ALA A 43 -4.82 1.75 -15.78
CA ALA A 43 -6.21 1.33 -15.92
C ALA A 43 -6.95 1.36 -14.59
N PHE A 44 -6.32 0.88 -13.49
CA PHE A 44 -6.89 0.89 -12.16
C PHE A 44 -7.15 2.31 -11.64
N TYR A 45 -6.14 3.19 -11.69
CA TYR A 45 -6.29 4.55 -11.16
C TYR A 45 -7.26 5.39 -12.01
N HIS A 46 -7.24 5.28 -13.33
CA HIS A 46 -8.25 5.95 -14.18
C HIS A 46 -9.66 5.43 -13.92
N LYS A 47 -9.82 4.13 -13.63
CA LYS A 47 -11.15 3.55 -13.35
C LYS A 47 -11.75 4.07 -12.05
N PHE A 48 -10.95 4.23 -10.99
CA PHE A 48 -11.45 4.47 -9.63
C PHE A 48 -11.12 5.86 -9.05
N TYR A 49 -10.21 6.62 -9.67
CA TYR A 49 -9.69 7.88 -9.13
C TYR A 49 -9.75 9.05 -10.13
N ASN A 50 -10.54 8.90 -11.19
CA ASN A 50 -10.61 9.91 -12.27
C ASN A 50 -11.48 11.11 -11.90
N ASP A 51 -11.21 11.71 -10.75
CA ASP A 51 -11.86 12.91 -10.21
C ASP A 51 -10.86 13.73 -9.37
N ASN A 52 -11.34 14.72 -8.61
CA ASN A 52 -10.53 15.55 -7.71
C ASN A 52 -11.01 15.52 -6.25
N ARG A 53 -11.72 14.45 -5.85
CA ARG A 53 -12.18 14.31 -4.46
C ARG A 53 -10.99 14.13 -3.53
N GLN A 54 -11.06 14.77 -2.37
CA GLN A 54 -10.18 14.44 -1.26
C GLN A 54 -10.51 13.06 -0.73
N ARG A 55 -9.48 12.26 -0.46
CA ARG A 55 -9.65 10.89 0.04
C ARG A 55 -9.00 10.70 1.41
N LYS A 56 -9.65 9.92 2.25
CA LYS A 56 -9.06 9.42 3.50
C LYS A 56 -7.85 8.54 3.16
N PHE A 57 -6.77 8.65 3.92
CA PHE A 57 -5.55 7.92 3.62
C PHE A 57 -5.40 6.68 4.50
N ILE A 58 -5.23 5.51 3.87
CA ILE A 58 -4.88 4.25 4.52
C ILE A 58 -3.41 3.97 4.24
N ILE A 59 -2.61 3.79 5.30
CA ILE A 59 -1.16 3.65 5.20
C ILE A 59 -0.74 2.20 5.53
N GLY A 60 -0.33 1.47 4.50
CA GLY A 60 0.26 0.14 4.60
C GLY A 60 1.73 0.17 5.01
N ILE A 61 2.41 -1.00 4.97
CA ILE A 61 3.83 -1.14 5.32
C ILE A 61 4.69 -0.78 4.11
N ASN A 62 4.89 -1.72 3.23
CA ASN A 62 5.46 -1.62 1.89
C ASN A 62 4.93 -2.80 1.06
N PRO A 63 4.96 -2.72 -0.28
CA PRO A 63 4.51 -3.80 -1.15
C PRO A 63 5.22 -5.13 -0.87
N SER A 64 4.47 -6.23 -0.99
CA SER A 64 5.07 -7.55 -1.11
C SER A 64 5.39 -7.84 -2.58
N ARG A 65 6.38 -8.70 -2.83
CA ARG A 65 6.75 -9.15 -4.18
C ARG A 65 5.67 -10.03 -4.87
N HIS A 66 4.55 -10.33 -4.20
CA HIS A 66 3.44 -11.16 -4.70
C HIS A 66 2.11 -10.40 -4.83
N GLY A 67 2.06 -9.17 -4.35
CA GLY A 67 0.89 -8.29 -4.43
C GLY A 67 1.20 -7.04 -5.24
N ALA A 68 1.19 -5.89 -4.59
CA ALA A 68 1.49 -4.61 -5.22
C ALA A 68 2.89 -4.52 -5.85
N GLY A 69 3.85 -5.36 -5.41
CA GLY A 69 5.15 -5.53 -6.07
C GLY A 69 5.06 -6.22 -7.44
N VAL A 70 3.87 -6.63 -7.88
CA VAL A 70 3.59 -7.16 -9.22
C VAL A 70 2.58 -6.27 -9.94
N THR A 71 1.45 -5.99 -9.30
CA THR A 71 0.34 -5.24 -9.94
C THR A 71 0.52 -3.73 -9.92
N GLY A 72 1.39 -3.20 -9.07
CA GLY A 72 1.50 -1.77 -8.82
C GLY A 72 0.31 -1.17 -8.05
N VAL A 73 -0.63 -2.00 -7.59
CA VAL A 73 -1.84 -1.59 -6.86
C VAL A 73 -1.80 -2.13 -5.43
N PRO A 74 -1.81 -1.27 -4.40
CA PRO A 74 -1.72 -1.69 -3.00
C PRO A 74 -2.79 -2.71 -2.61
N PHE A 75 -2.39 -3.76 -1.88
CA PHE A 75 -3.24 -4.86 -1.41
C PHE A 75 -4.04 -5.59 -2.50
N THR A 76 -3.59 -5.50 -3.77
CA THR A 76 -4.30 -6.09 -4.91
C THR A 76 -3.37 -7.04 -5.65
N ASP A 77 -3.63 -8.32 -5.55
CA ASP A 77 -3.00 -9.35 -6.38
C ASP A 77 -3.71 -9.48 -7.74
N THR A 78 -3.13 -10.22 -8.68
CA THR A 78 -3.70 -10.35 -10.03
C THR A 78 -5.08 -10.99 -10.02
N LYS A 79 -5.35 -11.91 -9.07
CA LYS A 79 -6.67 -12.53 -8.93
C LYS A 79 -7.76 -11.50 -8.56
N ARG A 80 -7.48 -10.60 -7.60
CA ARG A 80 -8.43 -9.54 -7.19
C ARG A 80 -8.51 -8.42 -8.19
N LEU A 81 -7.39 -8.12 -8.86
CA LEU A 81 -7.38 -7.16 -9.96
C LEU A 81 -8.38 -7.56 -11.06
N GLU A 82 -8.41 -8.86 -11.41
CA GLU A 82 -9.36 -9.40 -12.38
C GLU A 82 -10.77 -9.51 -11.80
N SER A 83 -10.94 -10.29 -10.72
CA SER A 83 -12.28 -10.67 -10.22
C SER A 83 -13.07 -9.51 -9.62
N GLU A 84 -12.42 -8.54 -9.00
CA GLU A 84 -13.06 -7.45 -8.27
C GLU A 84 -12.95 -6.10 -9.00
N CYS A 85 -11.86 -5.90 -9.75
CA CYS A 85 -11.63 -4.65 -10.46
C CYS A 85 -11.87 -4.76 -11.97
N GLY A 86 -12.02 -5.98 -12.53
CA GLY A 86 -12.25 -6.20 -13.94
C GLY A 86 -11.06 -5.78 -14.81
N ILE A 87 -9.84 -5.91 -14.30
CA ILE A 87 -8.58 -5.59 -15.00
C ILE A 87 -7.72 -6.84 -15.02
N VAL A 88 -7.42 -7.33 -16.21
CA VAL A 88 -6.63 -8.55 -16.41
C VAL A 88 -5.15 -8.20 -16.55
N MET A 89 -4.29 -8.95 -15.83
CA MET A 89 -2.85 -8.96 -16.01
C MET A 89 -2.42 -10.33 -16.53
N LYS A 90 -1.74 -10.36 -17.68
CA LYS A 90 -1.39 -11.61 -18.37
C LYS A 90 0.00 -12.12 -18.03
N SER A 91 0.94 -11.22 -17.73
CA SER A 91 2.35 -11.56 -17.46
C SER A 91 2.58 -12.23 -16.12
N ALA A 92 1.60 -12.22 -15.21
CA ALA A 92 1.74 -12.80 -13.89
C ALA A 92 0.42 -13.35 -13.34
N HIS A 93 0.53 -14.41 -12.52
CA HIS A 93 -0.57 -14.95 -11.73
C HIS A 93 -0.14 -15.01 -10.27
N THR A 94 -0.71 -14.15 -9.43
CA THR A 94 -0.34 -14.06 -8.03
C THR A 94 -1.53 -14.16 -7.09
N HIS A 95 -1.24 -14.56 -5.86
CA HIS A 95 -2.18 -14.57 -4.76
C HIS A 95 -1.51 -14.03 -3.50
N GLU A 96 -2.07 -12.98 -2.93
CA GLU A 96 -1.59 -12.37 -1.71
C GLU A 96 -2.59 -12.55 -0.56
N VAL A 97 -2.14 -13.08 0.56
CA VAL A 97 -2.99 -13.37 1.73
C VAL A 97 -3.71 -12.12 2.25
N SER A 98 -3.02 -10.98 2.26
CA SER A 98 -3.59 -9.71 2.74
C SER A 98 -4.70 -9.17 1.83
N SER A 99 -4.65 -9.46 0.52
CA SER A 99 -5.68 -9.00 -0.41
C SER A 99 -7.03 -9.66 -0.15
N VAL A 100 -7.03 -10.90 0.36
CA VAL A 100 -8.27 -11.61 0.69
C VAL A 100 -9.11 -10.82 1.71
N PHE A 101 -8.51 -10.48 2.85
CA PHE A 101 -9.18 -9.69 3.88
C PHE A 101 -9.58 -8.31 3.37
N MET A 102 -8.66 -7.64 2.66
CA MET A 102 -8.96 -6.30 2.14
C MET A 102 -10.17 -6.28 1.23
N TYR A 103 -10.30 -7.21 0.32
CA TYR A 103 -11.44 -7.25 -0.60
C TYR A 103 -12.73 -7.74 0.07
N ASP A 104 -12.67 -8.60 1.10
CA ASP A 104 -13.85 -8.92 1.92
C ASP A 104 -14.36 -7.68 2.66
N MET A 105 -13.44 -6.88 3.24
CA MET A 105 -13.75 -5.63 3.89
C MET A 105 -14.29 -4.57 2.90
N ILE A 106 -13.67 -4.44 1.72
CA ILE A 106 -14.12 -3.54 0.65
C ILE A 106 -15.54 -3.89 0.19
N LYS A 107 -15.86 -5.19 0.06
CA LYS A 107 -17.24 -5.63 -0.24
C LYS A 107 -18.21 -5.22 0.85
N ALA A 108 -17.85 -5.42 2.11
CA ALA A 108 -18.69 -5.02 3.25
C ALA A 108 -18.84 -3.49 3.37
N TYR A 109 -17.84 -2.71 2.92
CA TYR A 109 -17.92 -1.25 2.83
C TYR A 109 -18.93 -0.76 1.78
N GLY A 110 -19.27 -1.58 0.80
CA GLY A 110 -20.18 -1.26 -0.31
C GLY A 110 -19.55 -1.40 -1.69
N GLY A 111 -18.45 -2.15 -1.79
CA GLY A 111 -17.78 -2.48 -3.04
C GLY A 111 -16.68 -1.53 -3.45
N VAL A 112 -15.95 -1.94 -4.49
CA VAL A 112 -14.71 -1.27 -4.95
C VAL A 112 -14.92 0.20 -5.33
N THR A 113 -16.01 0.50 -6.03
CA THR A 113 -16.28 1.87 -6.48
C THR A 113 -16.49 2.82 -5.31
N LYS A 114 -17.33 2.43 -4.33
CA LYS A 114 -17.58 3.25 -3.14
C LYS A 114 -16.31 3.41 -2.32
N PHE A 115 -15.60 2.31 -2.10
CA PHE A 115 -14.39 2.31 -1.29
C PHE A 115 -13.29 3.22 -1.87
N TYR A 116 -12.96 3.08 -3.15
CA TYR A 116 -11.93 3.89 -3.79
C TYR A 116 -12.35 5.34 -4.07
N ASN A 117 -13.65 5.65 -4.04
CA ASN A 117 -14.12 7.03 -3.99
C ASN A 117 -13.77 7.73 -2.67
N ASP A 118 -13.76 6.97 -1.56
CA ASP A 118 -13.59 7.52 -0.22
C ASP A 118 -12.15 7.37 0.30
N PHE A 119 -11.39 6.37 -0.19
CA PHE A 119 -10.06 6.04 0.32
C PHE A 119 -9.00 5.99 -0.76
N TYR A 120 -7.82 6.44 -0.39
CA TYR A 120 -6.56 6.16 -1.07
C TYR A 120 -5.69 5.28 -0.18
N ILE A 121 -5.09 4.25 -0.76
CA ILE A 121 -4.18 3.34 -0.04
C ILE A 121 -2.78 3.47 -0.64
N ASN A 122 -1.79 3.63 0.22
CA ASN A 122 -0.39 3.52 -0.16
C ASN A 122 0.49 3.27 1.09
N SER A 123 1.80 3.48 0.99
CA SER A 123 2.77 3.19 2.04
C SER A 123 3.86 4.26 2.08
N PRO A 124 4.60 4.39 3.20
CA PRO A 124 5.75 5.31 3.26
C PRO A 124 6.87 4.89 2.30
N PHE A 125 6.97 3.59 2.01
CA PHE A 125 7.90 3.05 1.02
C PHE A 125 7.12 2.21 -0.01
N PRO A 126 6.70 2.78 -1.14
CA PRO A 126 5.77 2.13 -2.08
C PRO A 126 6.44 1.18 -3.08
N LEU A 127 7.62 0.68 -2.76
CA LEU A 127 8.35 -0.34 -3.52
C LEU A 127 8.52 -1.61 -2.68
N ALA A 128 8.69 -2.76 -3.32
CA ALA A 128 8.88 -4.01 -2.61
C ALA A 128 10.32 -4.12 -2.09
N ILE A 129 10.47 -4.41 -0.80
CA ILE A 129 11.76 -4.69 -0.19
C ILE A 129 11.94 -6.20 -0.08
N VAL A 130 13.10 -6.68 -0.48
CA VAL A 130 13.49 -8.06 -0.37
C VAL A 130 14.80 -8.20 0.40
N ARG A 131 14.95 -9.34 1.09
CA ARG A 131 16.16 -9.71 1.81
C ARG A 131 16.68 -11.05 1.32
N LYS A 132 17.97 -11.15 1.09
CA LYS A 132 18.64 -12.39 0.74
C LYS A 132 18.83 -13.26 2.00
N ALA A 133 18.28 -14.47 1.99
CA ALA A 133 18.46 -15.44 3.05
C ALA A 133 19.81 -16.15 2.90
N SER A 134 20.25 -16.88 3.96
CA SER A 134 21.51 -17.63 3.97
C SER A 134 21.60 -18.71 2.90
N ASP A 135 20.43 -19.24 2.45
CA ASP A 135 20.32 -20.21 1.34
C ASP A 135 20.29 -19.54 -0.05
N GLY A 136 20.50 -18.21 -0.11
CA GLY A 136 20.51 -17.42 -1.34
C GLY A 136 19.15 -17.00 -1.86
N LYS A 137 18.05 -17.43 -1.25
CA LYS A 137 16.68 -17.06 -1.67
C LYS A 137 16.33 -15.63 -1.24
N TRP A 138 15.56 -14.96 -2.07
CA TRP A 138 15.00 -13.67 -1.74
C TRP A 138 13.67 -13.83 -0.99
N LEU A 139 13.56 -13.22 0.17
CA LEU A 139 12.37 -13.17 1.02
C LEU A 139 11.80 -11.75 1.06
N ASN A 140 10.48 -11.62 1.27
CA ASN A 140 9.89 -10.31 1.54
C ASN A 140 10.47 -9.73 2.84
N ALA A 141 10.75 -8.44 2.84
CA ALA A 141 11.15 -7.69 4.01
C ALA A 141 10.26 -6.44 4.20
N ASN A 142 10.15 -5.98 5.42
CA ASN A 142 9.49 -4.74 5.75
C ASN A 142 10.54 -3.66 6.04
N TYR A 143 10.24 -2.42 5.75
CA TYR A 143 11.15 -1.29 5.96
C TYR A 143 11.64 -1.13 7.41
N TYR A 144 10.99 -1.80 8.37
CA TYR A 144 11.31 -1.77 9.80
C TYR A 144 11.86 -3.09 10.37
N ASP A 145 12.23 -4.05 9.52
CA ASP A 145 12.70 -5.35 10.02
C ASP A 145 14.07 -5.24 10.69
N GLU A 146 14.91 -4.32 10.20
CA GLU A 146 16.19 -3.98 10.81
C GLU A 146 16.34 -2.46 11.02
N GLU A 147 17.02 -2.07 12.11
CA GLU A 147 17.22 -0.66 12.44
C GLU A 147 18.05 0.07 11.37
N ALA A 148 19.08 -0.60 10.85
CA ALA A 148 19.93 -0.05 9.79
C ALA A 148 19.11 0.21 8.51
N LEU A 149 18.22 -0.71 8.15
CA LEU A 149 17.32 -0.55 7.01
C LEU A 149 16.38 0.64 7.22
N PHE A 150 15.73 0.73 8.37
CA PHE A 150 14.85 1.86 8.67
C PHE A 150 15.58 3.20 8.58
N LYS A 151 16.79 3.29 9.13
CA LYS A 151 17.61 4.51 9.09
C LYS A 151 17.96 4.91 7.65
N SER A 152 18.32 3.94 6.80
CA SER A 152 18.67 4.23 5.39
C SER A 152 17.47 4.69 4.56
N LEU A 153 16.24 4.26 4.92
CA LEU A 153 15.01 4.58 4.19
C LEU A 153 14.26 5.80 4.75
N LYS A 154 14.62 6.28 5.94
CA LYS A 154 13.83 7.25 6.71
C LYS A 154 13.53 8.53 5.93
N ASP A 155 14.52 9.18 5.38
CA ASP A 155 14.35 10.46 4.70
C ASP A 155 13.55 10.29 3.40
N TYR A 156 13.81 9.22 2.66
CA TYR A 156 13.01 8.86 1.48
C TYR A 156 11.54 8.63 1.84
N MET A 157 11.26 7.93 2.96
CA MET A 157 9.89 7.69 3.41
C MET A 157 9.17 8.99 3.80
N ILE A 158 9.85 9.93 4.45
CA ILE A 158 9.30 11.25 4.79
C ILE A 158 8.94 12.01 3.50
N GLU A 159 9.84 12.07 2.54
CA GLU A 159 9.60 12.74 1.26
C GLU A 159 8.48 12.07 0.46
N THR A 160 8.41 10.74 0.48
CA THR A 160 7.33 9.98 -0.14
C THR A 160 5.96 10.29 0.50
N LEU A 161 5.89 10.35 1.83
CA LEU A 161 4.67 10.73 2.53
C LEU A 161 4.24 12.18 2.19
N LYS A 162 5.18 13.13 2.09
CA LYS A 162 4.89 14.49 1.63
C LYS A 162 4.34 14.49 0.19
N LYS A 163 4.89 13.66 -0.70
CA LYS A 163 4.35 13.49 -2.06
C LYS A 163 2.92 12.95 -2.03
N HIS A 164 2.62 11.93 -1.20
CA HIS A 164 1.24 11.46 -1.04
C HIS A 164 0.29 12.56 -0.54
N ILE A 165 0.72 13.37 0.42
CA ILE A 165 -0.06 14.52 0.90
C ILE A 165 -0.33 15.51 -0.24
N SER A 166 0.66 15.79 -1.08
CA SER A 166 0.50 16.69 -2.23
C SER A 166 -0.45 16.18 -3.31
N LEU A 167 -0.77 14.87 -3.32
CA LEU A 167 -1.83 14.32 -4.17
C LEU A 167 -3.23 14.79 -3.76
N GLY A 168 -3.41 15.29 -2.52
CA GLY A 168 -4.67 15.81 -2.01
C GLY A 168 -5.42 14.84 -1.08
N VAL A 169 -4.69 14.01 -0.32
CA VAL A 169 -5.30 13.18 0.74
C VAL A 169 -5.64 13.98 1.97
N ASP A 170 -6.62 13.48 2.75
CA ASP A 170 -6.91 14.02 4.08
C ASP A 170 -5.76 13.67 5.05
N THR A 171 -5.21 14.70 5.71
CA THR A 171 -4.14 14.56 6.69
C THR A 171 -4.61 14.66 8.13
N GLN A 172 -5.87 15.06 8.37
CA GLN A 172 -6.40 15.22 9.73
C GLN A 172 -6.57 13.87 10.43
N LYS A 173 -7.03 12.87 9.68
CA LYS A 173 -7.24 11.52 10.19
C LYS A 173 -6.79 10.49 9.17
N VAL A 174 -5.78 9.68 9.55
CA VAL A 174 -5.25 8.61 8.71
C VAL A 174 -5.39 7.24 9.38
N PHE A 175 -5.51 6.20 8.58
CA PHE A 175 -5.65 4.83 9.07
C PHE A 175 -4.35 4.06 8.81
N VAL A 176 -3.78 3.47 9.86
CA VAL A 176 -2.47 2.80 9.77
C VAL A 176 -2.65 1.30 9.98
N LEU A 177 -2.24 0.51 8.99
CA LEU A 177 -2.38 -0.93 9.03
C LEU A 177 -1.16 -1.60 9.70
N GLY A 178 -1.38 -2.17 10.89
CA GLY A 178 -0.40 -2.88 11.67
C GLY A 178 0.23 -2.07 12.80
N LYS A 179 0.24 -2.62 14.01
CA LYS A 179 0.77 -1.97 15.23
C LYS A 179 2.26 -1.61 15.10
N LYS A 180 3.09 -2.51 14.57
CA LYS A 180 4.51 -2.24 14.35
C LYS A 180 4.71 -1.14 13.30
N ASN A 181 3.94 -1.16 12.21
CA ASN A 181 3.92 -0.07 11.22
C ASN A 181 3.60 1.27 11.87
N ALA A 182 2.56 1.32 12.71
CA ALA A 182 2.18 2.54 13.42
C ALA A 182 3.30 3.10 14.32
N THR A 183 4.02 2.24 15.04
CA THR A 183 5.17 2.65 15.86
C THR A 183 6.24 3.37 15.03
N PHE A 184 6.55 2.87 13.85
CA PHE A 184 7.56 3.49 12.99
C PHE A 184 7.01 4.74 12.27
N LEU A 185 5.75 4.71 11.84
CA LEU A 185 5.11 5.87 11.25
C LEU A 185 5.00 7.04 12.25
N GLN A 186 4.74 6.75 13.54
CA GLN A 186 4.77 7.77 14.60
C GLN A 186 6.13 8.44 14.74
N LYS A 187 7.25 7.70 14.55
CA LYS A 187 8.60 8.29 14.53
C LYS A 187 8.76 9.28 13.37
N LEU A 188 8.31 8.89 12.16
CA LEU A 188 8.33 9.77 10.99
C LEU A 188 7.43 10.99 11.21
N ASN A 189 6.23 10.80 11.75
CA ASN A 189 5.30 11.88 12.02
C ASN A 189 5.79 12.86 13.10
N LYS A 190 6.48 12.37 14.13
CA LYS A 190 7.09 13.22 15.16
C LYS A 190 8.18 14.13 14.59
N GLU A 191 8.91 13.65 13.58
CA GLU A 191 9.97 14.41 12.94
C GLU A 191 9.42 15.44 11.92
N ALA A 192 8.41 15.05 11.14
CA ALA A 192 7.97 15.84 9.99
C ALA A 192 6.56 16.46 10.13
N THR A 193 5.82 16.15 11.18
CA THR A 193 4.47 16.68 11.47
C THR A 193 3.51 16.54 10.27
N LEU A 194 3.34 15.31 9.77
CA LEU A 194 2.63 15.03 8.52
C LEU A 194 1.12 14.85 8.72
N PHE A 195 0.72 14.23 9.82
CA PHE A 195 -0.65 13.77 10.07
C PHE A 195 -1.12 14.15 11.47
N GLY A 196 -2.42 14.40 11.59
CA GLY A 196 -3.10 14.58 12.88
C GLY A 196 -3.36 13.25 13.60
N GLU A 197 -4.61 12.80 13.62
CA GLU A 197 -4.99 11.52 14.26
C GLU A 197 -4.53 10.33 13.43
N MET A 198 -3.90 9.34 14.10
CA MET A 198 -3.56 8.05 13.51
C MET A 198 -4.40 6.94 14.13
N VAL A 199 -5.38 6.43 13.40
CA VAL A 199 -6.18 5.26 13.81
C VAL A 199 -5.46 3.99 13.43
N VAL A 200 -5.06 3.20 14.42
CA VAL A 200 -4.30 1.96 14.20
C VAL A 200 -5.25 0.77 14.07
N LEU A 201 -5.17 0.09 12.95
CA LEU A 201 -5.93 -1.13 12.64
C LEU A 201 -4.97 -2.32 12.50
N GLU A 202 -5.47 -3.52 12.73
CA GLU A 202 -4.67 -4.73 12.52
C GLU A 202 -4.31 -4.90 11.04
N HIS A 203 -3.10 -5.43 10.78
CA HIS A 203 -2.68 -5.65 9.41
C HIS A 203 -3.50 -6.76 8.74
N PRO A 204 -4.01 -6.59 7.52
CA PRO A 204 -4.83 -7.56 6.80
C PRO A 204 -4.24 -8.97 6.73
N ARG A 205 -2.93 -9.09 6.53
CA ARG A 205 -2.26 -10.39 6.53
C ARG A 205 -2.33 -11.09 7.88
N PHE A 206 -2.18 -10.36 8.99
CA PHE A 206 -2.31 -10.93 10.34
C PHE A 206 -3.72 -11.47 10.57
N ILE A 207 -4.75 -10.73 10.18
CA ILE A 207 -6.14 -11.14 10.32
C ILE A 207 -6.38 -12.41 9.50
N GLN A 208 -6.05 -12.39 8.23
CA GLN A 208 -6.31 -13.52 7.33
C GLN A 208 -5.54 -14.77 7.71
N GLN A 209 -4.31 -14.64 8.22
CA GLN A 209 -3.43 -15.76 8.55
C GLN A 209 -3.69 -16.34 9.93
N TYR A 210 -3.98 -15.51 10.93
CA TYR A 210 -4.05 -15.94 12.34
C TYR A 210 -5.41 -15.73 13.00
N LYS A 211 -6.30 -14.93 12.40
CA LYS A 211 -7.60 -14.54 12.93
C LYS A 211 -8.75 -14.78 11.95
N SER A 212 -8.58 -15.69 11.02
CA SER A 212 -9.55 -15.97 9.97
C SER A 212 -10.95 -16.38 10.50
N LYS A 213 -11.01 -17.05 11.65
CA LYS A 213 -12.26 -17.41 12.32
C LYS A 213 -13.00 -16.21 12.92
N GLU A 214 -12.25 -15.15 13.25
CA GLU A 214 -12.76 -13.90 13.83
C GLU A 214 -12.86 -12.78 12.76
N LYS A 215 -12.72 -13.11 11.48
CA LYS A 215 -12.60 -12.15 10.38
C LYS A 215 -13.73 -11.11 10.38
N GLN A 216 -14.98 -11.52 10.63
CA GLN A 216 -16.10 -10.61 10.66
C GLN A 216 -15.95 -9.52 11.73
N LEU A 217 -15.49 -9.85 12.93
CA LEU A 217 -15.24 -8.89 14.00
C LEU A 217 -14.22 -7.81 13.55
N TYR A 218 -13.20 -8.20 12.79
CA TYR A 218 -12.23 -7.24 12.26
C TYR A 218 -12.81 -6.41 11.11
N ILE A 219 -13.66 -6.98 10.25
CA ILE A 219 -14.38 -6.20 9.23
C ILE A 219 -15.23 -5.13 9.92
N ASP A 220 -16.03 -5.48 10.90
CA ASP A 220 -16.91 -4.56 11.65
C ASP A 220 -16.10 -3.45 12.33
N LYS A 221 -14.92 -3.80 12.91
CA LYS A 221 -13.99 -2.83 13.49
C LYS A 221 -13.48 -1.83 12.45
N PHE A 222 -13.12 -2.30 11.25
CA PHE A 222 -12.69 -1.42 10.16
C PHE A 222 -13.80 -0.48 9.73
N LEU A 223 -15.02 -1.01 9.50
CA LEU A 223 -16.18 -0.21 9.11
C LEU A 223 -16.52 0.85 10.15
N THR A 224 -16.58 0.49 11.43
CA THR A 224 -16.79 1.43 12.54
C THR A 224 -15.72 2.52 12.57
N SER A 225 -14.44 2.16 12.37
CA SER A 225 -13.33 3.12 12.34
C SER A 225 -13.44 4.07 11.15
N PHE A 226 -14.01 3.63 10.04
CA PHE A 226 -14.26 4.42 8.84
C PHE A 226 -15.49 5.32 8.93
N GLY A 227 -16.35 5.11 9.95
CA GLY A 227 -17.55 5.88 10.21
C GLY A 227 -18.82 5.28 9.60
N ILE A 228 -18.88 3.96 9.47
CA ILE A 228 -20.04 3.20 9.02
C ILE A 228 -20.51 2.25 10.12
#